data_70c1d7d06b3435383dbc47bbac5e2ffd
#
_entry.id   70c1d7d06b3435383dbc47bbac5e2ffd
#
_cell.length_a   1.000
_cell.length_b   1.000
_cell.length_c   1.000
_cell.angle_alpha   90.00
_cell.angle_beta   90.00
_cell.angle_gamma   90.00
#
_symmetry.space_group_name_H-M   'P 1'
#
loop_
_entity.id
_entity.type
_entity.pdbx_description
1 polymer ?
#
loop_
_entity_poly.entity_id
_entity_poly.type
_entity_poly.pdbx_seq_one_letter_code
_entity_poly.pdbx_strand_id
1 'polypeptide(L)'
;IDDKDCAKGFILDGYPRTLPQADAVEAMLAEKGIALDVVIELVVDDKALVGRILKRAEDARTAGQPVRKDDNAIVFEERLREYYKKTAPLTGYYYAKKLLKTVDGMAPMDDVTAQIETILKAA
;
A
#
# COMPACT_ATOMS: atom_id res chain seq x y z
N ILE A 1 -1.45 -1.33 18.48
CA ILE A 1 -0.79 -2.64 18.45
C ILE A 1 -0.73 -3.33 19.82
N ASP A 2 -1.05 -2.61 20.90
CA ASP A 2 -1.11 -3.19 22.24
C ASP A 2 -2.40 -3.98 22.50
N ASP A 3 -3.36 -3.93 21.56
CA ASP A 3 -4.61 -4.66 21.68
C ASP A 3 -4.41 -6.17 21.64
N LYS A 4 -5.31 -6.91 22.28
CA LYS A 4 -5.27 -8.38 22.30
C LYS A 4 -5.33 -8.98 20.88
N ASP A 5 -6.00 -8.30 19.95
CA ASP A 5 -6.11 -8.72 18.56
C ASP A 5 -4.76 -8.73 17.86
N CYS A 6 -3.79 -7.99 18.35
CA CYS A 6 -2.43 -7.88 17.81
C CYS A 6 -1.43 -8.83 18.46
N ALA A 7 -1.85 -9.67 19.41
CA ALA A 7 -0.95 -10.52 20.18
C ALA A 7 -0.16 -11.51 19.33
N LYS A 8 -0.73 -11.98 18.21
CA LYS A 8 -0.07 -12.93 17.29
C LYS A 8 0.57 -12.25 16.10
N GLY A 9 0.45 -10.94 16.01
CA GLY A 9 0.98 -10.16 14.90
C GLY A 9 -0.04 -9.15 14.40
N PHE A 10 0.38 -8.30 13.48
CA PHE A 10 -0.46 -7.25 12.90
C PHE A 10 0.06 -6.84 11.53
N ILE A 11 -0.81 -6.21 10.76
CA ILE A 11 -0.49 -5.60 9.47
C ILE A 11 -0.85 -4.12 9.53
N LEU A 12 0.10 -3.26 9.17
CA LEU A 12 -0.15 -1.83 8.99
C LEU A 12 -0.47 -1.58 7.51
N ASP A 13 -1.69 -1.17 7.23
CA ASP A 13 -2.16 -0.86 5.87
C ASP A 13 -2.39 0.64 5.73
N GLY A 14 -1.77 1.23 4.71
CA GLY A 14 -1.87 2.66 4.46
C GLY A 14 -1.08 3.55 5.42
N TYR A 15 -0.21 2.99 6.24
CA TYR A 15 0.67 3.71 7.16
C TYR A 15 1.94 2.89 7.43
N PRO A 16 3.14 3.46 7.46
CA PRO A 16 3.45 4.89 7.23
C PRO A 16 3.34 5.27 5.74
N ARG A 17 3.20 6.58 5.48
CA ARG A 17 3.16 7.13 4.13
C ARG A 17 4.29 8.12 3.86
N THR A 18 5.05 8.50 4.88
CA THR A 18 6.18 9.44 4.79
C THR A 18 7.35 8.92 5.59
N LEU A 19 8.56 9.42 5.28
CA LEU A 19 9.77 9.04 6.02
C LEU A 19 9.69 9.39 7.51
N PRO A 20 9.21 10.58 7.93
CA PRO A 20 9.03 10.87 9.35
C PRO A 20 8.09 9.89 10.07
N GLN A 21 7.02 9.45 9.39
CA GLN A 21 6.12 8.45 9.94
C GLN A 21 6.80 7.09 10.08
N ALA A 22 7.63 6.72 9.09
CA ALA A 22 8.38 5.47 9.14
C ALA A 22 9.37 5.45 10.31
N ASP A 23 10.07 6.55 10.54
CA ASP A 23 10.97 6.69 11.68
C ASP A 23 10.21 6.59 13.01
N ALA A 24 9.02 7.20 13.10
CA ALA A 24 8.19 7.13 14.29
C ALA A 24 7.70 5.71 14.57
N VAL A 25 7.31 4.96 13.54
CA VAL A 25 6.91 3.55 13.67
C VAL A 25 8.09 2.71 14.16
N GLU A 26 9.27 2.91 13.60
CA GLU A 26 10.46 2.16 14.00
C GLU A 26 10.81 2.41 15.47
N ALA A 27 10.77 3.68 15.90
CA ALA A 27 11.02 4.03 17.30
C ALA A 27 9.99 3.39 18.25
N MET A 28 8.70 3.42 17.86
CA MET A 28 7.62 2.81 18.64
C MET A 28 7.83 1.30 18.78
N LEU A 29 8.15 0.61 17.69
CA LEU A 29 8.37 -0.83 17.70
C LEU A 29 9.59 -1.21 18.53
N ALA A 30 10.66 -0.41 18.44
CA ALA A 30 11.86 -0.62 19.25
C ALA A 30 11.57 -0.52 20.74
N GLU A 31 10.75 0.44 21.16
CA GLU A 31 10.32 0.57 22.56
C GLU A 31 9.57 -0.66 23.06
N LYS A 32 8.83 -1.31 22.18
CA LYS A 32 8.04 -2.50 22.49
C LYS A 32 8.82 -3.82 22.32
N GLY A 33 10.08 -3.73 21.90
CA GLY A 33 10.90 -4.91 21.63
C GLY A 33 10.46 -5.71 20.40
N ILE A 34 9.81 -5.05 19.44
CA ILE A 34 9.25 -5.66 18.23
C ILE A 34 10.01 -5.12 17.01
N ALA A 35 10.19 -5.96 16.00
CA ALA A 35 10.74 -5.55 14.70
C ALA A 35 9.77 -5.88 13.58
N LEU A 36 9.82 -5.13 12.48
CA LEU A 36 9.09 -5.47 11.27
C LEU A 36 9.68 -6.72 10.64
N ASP A 37 8.84 -7.66 10.26
CA ASP A 37 9.27 -8.89 9.57
C ASP A 37 9.43 -8.65 8.08
N VAL A 38 8.50 -7.92 7.46
CA VAL A 38 8.48 -7.67 6.02
C VAL A 38 7.64 -6.44 5.69
N VAL A 39 8.03 -5.76 4.60
CA VAL A 39 7.24 -4.69 3.98
C VAL A 39 6.92 -5.12 2.56
N ILE A 40 5.65 -5.12 2.20
CA ILE A 40 5.17 -5.55 0.89
C ILE A 40 4.75 -4.31 0.09
N GLU A 41 5.34 -4.15 -1.09
CA GLU A 41 4.96 -3.11 -2.05
C GLU A 41 4.18 -3.74 -3.19
N LEU A 42 2.98 -3.21 -3.46
CA LEU A 42 2.21 -3.55 -4.64
C LEU A 42 2.66 -2.66 -5.79
N VAL A 43 3.37 -3.23 -6.75
CA VAL A 43 3.86 -2.49 -7.93
C VAL A 43 2.74 -2.41 -8.95
N VAL A 44 2.41 -1.19 -9.40
CA VAL A 44 1.30 -0.93 -10.30
C VAL A 44 1.73 -0.02 -11.45
N ASP A 45 1.00 -0.12 -12.58
CA ASP A 45 1.16 0.78 -13.72
C ASP A 45 0.20 1.98 -13.55
N ASP A 46 0.74 3.19 -13.47
CA ASP A 46 -0.03 4.41 -13.22
C ASP A 46 -1.07 4.67 -14.31
N LYS A 47 -0.73 4.43 -15.57
CA LYS A 47 -1.66 4.62 -16.70
C LYS A 47 -2.83 3.64 -16.63
N ALA A 48 -2.55 2.39 -16.29
CA ALA A 48 -3.58 1.37 -16.13
C ALA A 48 -4.50 1.71 -14.96
N LEU A 49 -3.99 2.28 -13.87
CA LEU A 49 -4.80 2.71 -12.74
C LEU A 49 -5.73 3.86 -13.13
N VAL A 50 -5.27 4.84 -13.89
CA VAL A 50 -6.13 5.92 -14.40
C VAL A 50 -7.27 5.33 -15.23
N GLY A 51 -6.96 4.39 -16.13
CA GLY A 51 -7.98 3.69 -16.92
C GLY A 51 -9.01 2.97 -16.08
N ARG A 52 -8.59 2.29 -15.01
CA ARG A 52 -9.49 1.60 -14.08
C ARG A 52 -10.42 2.57 -13.36
N ILE A 53 -9.92 3.72 -12.92
CA ILE A 53 -10.71 4.74 -12.26
C ILE A 53 -11.76 5.32 -13.19
N LEU A 54 -11.39 5.64 -14.43
CA LEU A 54 -12.31 6.15 -15.43
C LEU A 54 -13.39 5.12 -15.77
N LYS A 55 -13.02 3.85 -15.90
CA LYS A 55 -13.99 2.77 -16.15
C LYS A 55 -14.95 2.60 -14.99
N ARG A 56 -14.46 2.65 -13.75
CA ARG A 56 -15.30 2.54 -12.56
C ARG A 56 -16.32 3.67 -12.49
N ALA A 57 -15.90 4.92 -12.82
CA ALA A 57 -16.79 6.06 -12.86
C ALA A 57 -17.87 5.89 -13.95
N GLU A 58 -17.49 5.39 -15.13
CA GLU A 58 -18.43 5.13 -16.21
C GLU A 58 -19.41 4.01 -15.87
N ASP A 59 -18.94 2.92 -15.29
CA ASP A 59 -19.79 1.81 -14.84
C ASP A 59 -20.79 2.28 -13.78
N ALA A 60 -20.39 3.16 -12.86
CA ALA A 60 -21.28 3.73 -11.87
C ALA A 60 -22.37 4.60 -12.51
N ARG A 61 -22.04 5.40 -13.52
CA ARG A 61 -23.02 6.21 -14.26
C ARG A 61 -24.02 5.31 -15.00
N THR A 62 -23.54 4.28 -15.66
CA THR A 62 -24.38 3.34 -16.42
C THR A 62 -25.32 2.59 -15.48
N ALA A 63 -24.88 2.24 -14.29
CA ALA A 63 -25.69 1.57 -13.28
C ALA A 63 -26.63 2.53 -12.51
N GLY A 64 -26.58 3.84 -12.81
CA GLY A 64 -27.37 4.83 -12.09
C GLY A 64 -26.90 5.09 -10.67
N GLN A 65 -25.67 4.71 -10.35
CA GLN A 65 -25.09 4.92 -9.03
C GLN A 65 -24.27 6.22 -8.98
N PRO A 66 -24.13 6.84 -7.80
CA PRO A 66 -23.29 8.03 -7.68
C PRO A 66 -21.82 7.71 -8.01
N VAL A 67 -21.18 8.59 -8.77
CA VAL A 67 -19.74 8.52 -9.03
C VAL A 67 -19.01 9.03 -7.78
N ARG A 68 -18.00 8.31 -7.32
CA ARG A 68 -17.18 8.73 -6.18
C ARG A 68 -16.41 10.01 -6.54
N LYS A 69 -16.24 10.92 -5.57
CA LYS A 69 -15.55 12.19 -5.79
C LYS A 69 -14.10 12.01 -6.23
N ASP A 70 -13.46 10.93 -5.80
CA ASP A 70 -12.07 10.60 -6.13
C ASP A 70 -11.93 9.78 -7.42
N ASP A 71 -13.05 9.43 -8.08
CA ASP A 71 -13.03 8.68 -9.34
C ASP A 71 -12.93 9.62 -10.54
N ASN A 72 -11.90 10.49 -10.55
CA ASN A 72 -11.56 11.32 -11.69
C ASN A 72 -10.05 11.44 -11.84
N ALA A 73 -9.60 11.72 -13.07
CA ALA A 73 -8.18 11.72 -13.42
C ALA A 73 -7.41 12.84 -12.69
N ILE A 74 -8.03 13.99 -12.48
CA ILE A 74 -7.36 15.14 -11.84
C ILE A 74 -7.02 14.83 -10.38
N VAL A 75 -7.99 14.32 -9.62
CA VAL A 75 -7.78 13.94 -8.22
C VAL A 75 -6.75 12.82 -8.12
N PHE A 76 -6.82 11.85 -9.03
CA PHE A 76 -5.86 10.75 -9.05
C PHE A 76 -4.44 11.23 -9.35
N GLU A 77 -4.27 12.16 -10.30
CA GLU A 77 -2.97 12.74 -10.60
C GLU A 77 -2.38 13.48 -9.39
N GLU A 78 -3.20 14.22 -8.64
CA GLU A 78 -2.79 14.88 -7.41
C GLU A 78 -2.30 13.88 -6.38
N ARG A 79 -3.00 12.75 -6.23
CA ARG A 79 -2.59 11.66 -5.34
C ARG A 79 -1.28 11.04 -5.77
N LEU A 80 -1.06 10.85 -7.07
CA LEU A 80 0.20 10.33 -7.60
C LEU A 80 1.37 11.26 -7.30
N ARG A 81 1.18 12.58 -7.47
CA ARG A 81 2.22 13.55 -7.12
C ARG A 81 2.60 13.49 -5.65
N GLU A 82 1.62 13.41 -4.76
CA GLU A 82 1.86 13.25 -3.33
C GLU A 82 2.57 11.92 -3.03
N TYR A 83 2.17 10.85 -3.68
CA TYR A 83 2.81 9.55 -3.55
C TYR A 83 4.29 9.61 -3.93
N TYR A 84 4.61 10.12 -5.12
CA TYR A 84 6.00 10.19 -5.57
C TYR A 84 6.84 11.13 -4.73
N LYS A 85 6.26 12.18 -4.19
CA LYS A 85 6.96 13.15 -3.37
C LYS A 85 7.22 12.65 -1.95
N LYS A 86 6.21 12.01 -1.32
CA LYS A 86 6.23 11.69 0.11
C LYS A 86 6.31 10.21 0.42
N THR A 87 5.68 9.36 -0.38
CA THR A 87 5.53 7.93 -0.09
C THR A 87 6.51 7.06 -0.85
N ALA A 88 6.79 7.35 -2.12
CA ALA A 88 7.72 6.56 -2.90
C ALA A 88 9.13 6.47 -2.27
N PRO A 89 9.67 7.51 -1.58
CA PRO A 89 10.95 7.38 -0.87
C PRO A 89 10.98 6.27 0.18
N LEU A 90 9.82 5.83 0.69
CA LEU A 90 9.76 4.72 1.64
C LEU A 90 10.25 3.41 1.04
N THR A 91 10.11 3.21 -0.26
CA THR A 91 10.59 1.99 -0.91
C THR A 91 12.10 1.85 -0.75
N GLY A 92 12.84 2.93 -0.98
CA GLY A 92 14.29 2.96 -0.75
C GLY A 92 14.67 2.77 0.71
N TYR A 93 13.91 3.37 1.61
CA TYR A 93 14.13 3.25 3.06
C TYR A 93 14.05 1.79 3.51
N TYR A 94 12.98 1.08 3.13
CA TYR A 94 12.80 -0.33 3.51
C TYR A 94 13.67 -1.28 2.71
N TYR A 95 13.98 -0.95 1.47
CA TYR A 95 14.94 -1.71 0.66
C TYR A 95 16.32 -1.73 1.33
N ALA A 96 16.78 -0.58 1.81
CA ALA A 96 18.05 -0.46 2.51
C ALA A 96 18.09 -1.28 3.80
N LYS A 97 16.94 -1.49 4.44
CA LYS A 97 16.80 -2.34 5.63
C LYS A 97 16.62 -3.83 5.29
N LYS A 98 16.59 -4.17 4.01
CA LYS A 98 16.38 -5.54 3.49
C LYS A 98 15.02 -6.14 3.88
N LEU A 99 14.03 -5.29 4.11
CA LEU A 99 12.68 -5.68 4.49
C LEU A 99 11.71 -5.67 3.30
N LEU A 100 12.04 -4.96 2.21
CA LEU A 100 11.13 -4.74 1.10
C LEU A 100 11.00 -5.97 0.21
N LYS A 101 9.75 -6.39 -0.02
CA LYS A 101 9.36 -7.37 -1.03
C LYS A 101 8.34 -6.75 -1.95
N THR A 102 8.43 -7.04 -3.24
CA THR A 102 7.51 -6.49 -4.23
C THR A 102 6.54 -7.54 -4.73
N VAL A 103 5.33 -7.11 -5.03
CA VAL A 103 4.26 -7.94 -5.60
C VAL A 103 3.70 -7.21 -6.81
N ASP A 104 3.41 -7.94 -7.89
CA ASP A 104 2.76 -7.36 -9.06
C ASP A 104 1.29 -7.04 -8.75
N GLY A 105 1.01 -5.78 -8.44
CA GLY A 105 -0.33 -5.29 -8.13
C GLY A 105 -1.26 -5.24 -9.34
N MET A 106 -0.74 -5.46 -10.56
CA MET A 106 -1.55 -5.52 -11.79
C MET A 106 -2.00 -6.94 -12.13
N ALA A 107 -1.51 -7.95 -11.44
CA ALA A 107 -1.93 -9.32 -11.62
C ALA A 107 -3.38 -9.53 -11.17
N PRO A 108 -4.08 -10.60 -11.60
CA PRO A 108 -5.38 -10.96 -11.04
C PRO A 108 -5.34 -11.07 -9.51
N MET A 109 -6.45 -10.74 -8.86
CA MET A 109 -6.52 -10.67 -7.40
C MET A 109 -6.05 -11.95 -6.71
N ASP A 110 -6.41 -13.11 -7.25
CA ASP A 110 -5.99 -14.41 -6.69
C ASP A 110 -4.48 -14.61 -6.76
N ASP A 111 -3.84 -14.13 -7.83
CA ASP A 111 -2.39 -14.20 -7.98
C ASP A 111 -1.68 -13.25 -7.01
N VAL A 112 -2.23 -12.06 -6.79
CA VAL A 112 -1.73 -11.11 -5.80
C VAL A 112 -1.80 -11.75 -4.41
N THR A 113 -2.91 -12.34 -4.06
CA THR A 113 -3.10 -13.03 -2.78
C THR A 113 -2.07 -14.16 -2.61
N ALA A 114 -1.86 -14.98 -3.64
CA ALA A 114 -0.88 -16.07 -3.59
C ALA A 114 0.55 -15.56 -3.40
N GLN A 115 0.94 -14.47 -4.07
CA GLN A 115 2.25 -13.86 -3.92
C GLN A 115 2.46 -13.33 -2.49
N ILE A 116 1.45 -12.68 -1.93
CA ILE A 116 1.50 -12.16 -0.55
C ILE A 116 1.64 -13.32 0.44
N GLU A 117 0.86 -14.38 0.28
CA GLU A 117 0.94 -15.56 1.16
C GLU A 117 2.33 -16.20 1.12
N THR A 118 2.92 -16.31 -0.08
CA THR A 118 4.27 -16.86 -0.24
C THR A 118 5.30 -16.04 0.52
N ILE A 119 5.22 -14.71 0.44
CA ILE A 119 6.13 -13.81 1.13
C ILE A 119 5.95 -13.93 2.65
N LEU A 120 4.72 -13.97 3.14
CA LEU A 120 4.44 -14.06 4.57
C LEU A 120 4.91 -15.39 5.16
N LYS A 121 4.81 -16.48 4.42
CA LYS A 121 5.30 -17.80 4.87
C LYS A 121 6.82 -17.87 4.93
N ALA A 122 7.50 -17.09 4.09
CA ALA A 122 8.97 -17.03 4.07
C ALA A 122 9.56 -16.06 5.09
N ALA A 123 8.72 -15.19 5.66
CA ALA A 123 9.17 -14.17 6.59
C ALA A 123 9.42 -14.70 7.99
#